data_c2888fc1363711c37836e37a7e60eb62
#
_entry.id   c2888fc1363711c37836e37a7e60eb62
#
_cell.length_a   1.000
_cell.length_b   1.000
_cell.length_c   1.000
_cell.angle_alpha   90.00
_cell.angle_beta   90.00
_cell.angle_gamma   90.00
#
_symmetry.space_group_name_H-M   'P 1'
#
loop_
_entity.id
_entity.type
_entity.pdbx_description
1 polymer ?
#
loop_
_entity_poly.entity_id
_entity_poly.type
_entity_poly.pdbx_seq_one_letter_code
_entity_poly.pdbx_strand_id
1 'polypeptide(L)'
;TDNQKPGEFSAAVARNGGQENAFTSYDHTAYYQTIAKDRLEMVMRLEADRMTHLLITAKQVAPERDVVLEERRMRVDNNPSSQLREQLNAALYLNYPYRRPVIGWEHEIKALDVDHILSFYKRHYAPNNAVLIVEGDVTMAELKPLAEKYYGIIPRGPEIVRERTIEPPARADRRLILEHERVTQPGWSRRYLAPSYHYGDTQHAYALQVLSEIIGGGPSSRLHKKLVVDDAIALSAGAFYDADDIGPSVFGFYATPKPGVDMAKLEVAVMHEVDGVLRDGVTDQEVSGAINRMRNAAV
;
A
#
# COMPACT_ATOMS: atom_id res chain seq x y z
N THR A 1 -3.15 5.39 27.97
CA THR A 1 -3.58 4.32 28.87
C THR A 1 -3.60 4.83 30.31
N ASP A 2 -4.13 4.05 31.26
CA ASP A 2 -4.04 4.38 32.71
C ASP A 2 -2.59 4.37 33.19
N ASN A 3 -1.72 3.62 32.52
CA ASN A 3 -0.31 3.43 32.88
C ASN A 3 0.65 4.40 32.17
N GLN A 4 0.18 5.10 31.14
CA GLN A 4 1.01 5.96 30.30
C GLN A 4 0.24 7.22 29.85
N LYS A 5 0.85 8.37 30.05
CA LYS A 5 0.32 9.65 29.52
C LYS A 5 0.59 9.75 28.02
N PRO A 6 -0.18 10.60 27.30
CA PRO A 6 0.11 10.91 25.90
C PRO A 6 1.59 11.30 25.71
N GLY A 7 2.24 10.73 24.70
CA GLY A 7 3.65 10.96 24.36
C GLY A 7 4.68 10.19 25.22
N GLU A 8 4.29 9.54 26.31
CA GLU A 8 5.24 8.79 27.17
C GLU A 8 5.80 7.56 26.47
N PHE A 9 5.02 6.89 25.61
CA PHE A 9 5.49 5.76 24.81
C PHE A 9 6.65 6.20 23.91
N SER A 10 6.41 7.19 23.05
CA SER A 10 7.41 7.74 22.12
C SER A 10 8.65 8.26 22.85
N ALA A 11 8.45 8.95 23.96
CA ALA A 11 9.53 9.43 24.79
C ALA A 11 10.34 8.27 25.43
N ALA A 12 9.68 7.16 25.80
CA ALA A 12 10.37 5.98 26.35
C ALA A 12 11.21 5.29 25.26
N VAL A 13 10.67 5.10 24.06
CA VAL A 13 11.42 4.52 22.93
C VAL A 13 12.62 5.41 22.58
N ALA A 14 12.42 6.71 22.39
CA ALA A 14 13.47 7.66 22.03
C ALA A 14 14.59 7.74 23.10
N ARG A 15 14.25 7.81 24.40
CA ARG A 15 15.24 7.82 25.49
C ARG A 15 16.11 6.55 25.54
N ASN A 16 15.63 5.45 24.98
CA ASN A 16 16.37 4.19 24.88
C ASN A 16 17.03 4.00 23.50
N GLY A 17 17.18 5.09 22.72
CA GLY A 17 17.84 5.08 21.41
C GLY A 17 17.05 4.38 20.30
N GLY A 18 15.76 4.12 20.51
CA GLY A 18 14.90 3.48 19.54
C GLY A 18 14.18 4.48 18.63
N GLN A 19 13.54 3.93 17.61
CA GLN A 19 12.65 4.63 16.71
C GLN A 19 11.32 3.90 16.66
N GLU A 20 10.23 4.64 16.46
CA GLU A 20 8.90 4.08 16.26
C GLU A 20 8.23 4.72 15.07
N ASN A 21 7.35 3.96 14.43
CA ASN A 21 6.46 4.48 13.40
C ASN A 21 5.27 3.53 13.20
N ALA A 22 4.34 3.94 12.34
CA ALA A 22 3.22 3.12 11.90
C ALA A 22 2.91 3.39 10.43
N PHE A 23 2.29 2.43 9.76
CA PHE A 23 1.70 2.64 8.44
C PHE A 23 0.35 1.92 8.33
N THR A 24 -0.48 2.42 7.45
CA THR A 24 -1.77 1.81 7.10
C THR A 24 -1.82 1.54 5.60
N SER A 25 -2.21 0.32 5.26
CA SER A 25 -2.55 -0.08 3.90
C SER A 25 -4.05 -0.29 3.75
N TYR A 26 -4.49 -0.83 2.64
CA TYR A 26 -5.89 -1.22 2.45
C TYR A 26 -6.33 -2.35 3.37
N ASP A 27 -5.43 -3.26 3.73
CA ASP A 27 -5.75 -4.52 4.41
C ASP A 27 -5.28 -4.58 5.86
N HIS A 28 -4.29 -3.78 6.26
CA HIS A 28 -3.74 -3.82 7.61
C HIS A 28 -3.13 -2.48 8.04
N THR A 29 -3.00 -2.33 9.35
CA THR A 29 -2.18 -1.29 9.98
C THR A 29 -1.05 -1.99 10.74
N ALA A 30 0.17 -1.53 10.58
CA ALA A 30 1.33 -2.00 11.31
C ALA A 30 1.88 -0.89 12.21
N TYR A 31 2.27 -1.28 13.41
CA TYR A 31 3.01 -0.45 14.37
C TYR A 31 4.34 -1.13 14.60
N TYR A 32 5.43 -0.41 14.49
CA TYR A 32 6.75 -1.01 14.63
C TYR A 32 7.72 -0.12 15.39
N GLN A 33 8.62 -0.76 16.10
CA GLN A 33 9.68 -0.13 16.84
C GLN A 33 11.01 -0.83 16.49
N THR A 34 12.04 -0.02 16.29
CA THR A 34 13.42 -0.48 16.20
C THR A 34 14.11 -0.08 17.50
N ILE A 35 14.61 -1.08 18.25
CA ILE A 35 15.15 -0.87 19.60
C ILE A 35 16.30 -1.83 19.87
N ALA A 36 17.18 -1.48 20.81
CA ALA A 36 18.23 -2.40 21.27
C ALA A 36 17.63 -3.65 21.94
N LYS A 37 18.24 -4.82 21.72
CA LYS A 37 17.77 -6.13 22.21
C LYS A 37 17.40 -6.12 23.70
N ASP A 38 18.22 -5.50 24.54
CA ASP A 38 18.00 -5.42 26.00
C ASP A 38 16.81 -4.54 26.41
N ARG A 39 16.14 -3.89 25.44
CA ARG A 39 14.93 -3.08 25.61
C ARG A 39 13.67 -3.72 25.00
N LEU A 40 13.80 -4.90 24.38
CA LEU A 40 12.68 -5.62 23.77
C LEU A 40 11.52 -5.82 24.75
N GLU A 41 11.79 -6.28 25.95
CA GLU A 41 10.76 -6.50 26.98
C GLU A 41 9.99 -5.21 27.31
N MET A 42 10.70 -4.07 27.38
CA MET A 42 10.06 -2.77 27.62
C MET A 42 9.04 -2.44 26.53
N VAL A 43 9.41 -2.58 25.27
CA VAL A 43 8.52 -2.26 24.13
C VAL A 43 7.34 -3.22 24.09
N MET A 44 7.55 -4.52 24.26
CA MET A 44 6.48 -5.51 24.28
C MET A 44 5.45 -5.20 25.36
N ARG A 45 5.90 -4.81 26.56
CA ARG A 45 5.02 -4.39 27.66
C ARG A 45 4.20 -3.14 27.31
N LEU A 46 4.84 -2.14 26.70
CA LEU A 46 4.21 -0.88 26.34
C LEU A 46 3.16 -1.09 25.22
N GLU A 47 3.47 -1.91 24.22
CA GLU A 47 2.53 -2.25 23.14
C GLU A 47 1.34 -3.08 23.63
N ALA A 48 1.58 -4.05 24.50
CA ALA A 48 0.52 -4.87 25.10
C ALA A 48 -0.43 -3.99 25.95
N ASP A 49 0.10 -3.01 26.70
CA ASP A 49 -0.69 -2.04 27.46
C ASP A 49 -1.52 -1.15 26.51
N ARG A 50 -0.93 -0.66 25.42
CA ARG A 50 -1.64 0.13 24.40
C ARG A 50 -2.77 -0.67 23.74
N MET A 51 -2.56 -1.98 23.51
CA MET A 51 -3.57 -2.86 22.89
C MET A 51 -4.78 -3.09 23.79
N THR A 52 -4.62 -2.98 25.12
CA THR A 52 -5.67 -3.35 26.09
C THR A 52 -6.28 -2.18 26.84
N HIS A 53 -5.50 -1.16 27.10
CA HIS A 53 -5.88 -0.06 28.00
C HIS A 53 -5.87 1.31 27.32
N LEU A 54 -6.08 1.35 26.00
CA LEU A 54 -6.11 2.61 25.27
C LEU A 54 -7.26 3.49 25.75
N LEU A 55 -6.92 4.67 26.22
CA LEU A 55 -7.86 5.71 26.62
C LEU A 55 -7.84 6.84 25.59
N ILE A 56 -8.97 7.06 24.95
CA ILE A 56 -9.17 8.14 23.99
C ILE A 56 -10.33 9.00 24.47
N THR A 57 -10.13 10.31 24.50
CA THR A 57 -11.13 11.29 24.89
C THR A 57 -11.49 12.20 23.71
N ALA A 58 -12.69 12.77 23.73
CA ALA A 58 -13.11 13.73 22.70
C ALA A 58 -12.13 14.93 22.56
N LYS A 59 -11.50 15.35 23.66
CA LYS A 59 -10.48 16.42 23.68
C LYS A 59 -9.22 16.03 22.90
N GLN A 60 -8.87 14.76 22.84
CA GLN A 60 -7.71 14.25 22.09
C GLN A 60 -8.05 14.00 20.63
N VAL A 61 -9.28 13.57 20.33
CA VAL A 61 -9.71 13.25 18.96
C VAL A 61 -9.74 14.49 18.06
N ALA A 62 -10.20 15.63 18.56
CA ALA A 62 -10.36 16.82 17.71
C ALA A 62 -9.02 17.29 17.10
N PRO A 63 -7.94 17.54 17.88
CA PRO A 63 -6.67 17.95 17.30
C PRO A 63 -6.05 16.86 16.42
N GLU A 64 -6.19 15.58 16.77
CA GLU A 64 -5.65 14.47 15.96
C GLU A 64 -6.36 14.35 14.62
N ARG A 65 -7.67 14.55 14.58
CA ARG A 65 -8.43 14.64 13.34
C ARG A 65 -7.93 15.79 12.43
N ASP A 66 -7.60 16.92 13.02
CA ASP A 66 -7.04 18.06 12.26
C ASP A 66 -5.65 17.75 11.70
N VAL A 67 -4.83 16.98 12.42
CA VAL A 67 -3.54 16.44 11.91
C VAL A 67 -3.77 15.53 10.70
N VAL A 68 -4.73 14.60 10.76
CA VAL A 68 -5.07 13.72 9.64
C VAL A 68 -5.61 14.50 8.43
N LEU A 69 -6.41 15.54 8.67
CA LEU A 69 -6.88 16.43 7.60
C LEU A 69 -5.73 17.19 6.94
N GLU A 70 -4.76 17.65 7.72
CA GLU A 70 -3.58 18.32 7.17
C GLU A 70 -2.69 17.33 6.39
N GLU A 71 -2.54 16.11 6.88
CA GLU A 71 -1.85 15.04 6.16
C GLU A 71 -2.53 14.75 4.81
N ARG A 72 -3.87 14.69 4.77
CA ARG A 72 -4.61 14.55 3.53
C ARG A 72 -4.35 15.71 2.56
N ARG A 73 -4.37 16.95 3.07
CA ARG A 73 -4.04 18.13 2.24
C ARG A 73 -2.66 18.01 1.62
N MET A 74 -1.66 17.64 2.41
CA MET A 74 -0.28 17.50 1.91
C MET A 74 -0.14 16.36 0.91
N ARG A 75 -0.75 15.21 1.16
CA ARG A 75 -0.57 14.00 0.34
C ARG A 75 -1.46 13.96 -0.89
N VAL A 76 -2.66 14.52 -0.82
CA VAL A 76 -3.67 14.39 -1.87
C VAL A 76 -4.06 15.78 -2.42
N ASP A 77 -4.63 16.66 -1.59
CA ASP A 77 -5.34 17.83 -2.09
C ASP A 77 -4.38 18.86 -2.72
N ASN A 78 -3.14 18.93 -2.23
CA ASN A 78 -2.09 19.79 -2.78
C ASN A 78 -1.31 19.14 -3.94
N ASN A 79 -1.59 17.89 -4.31
CA ASN A 79 -0.87 17.16 -5.35
C ASN A 79 -1.83 16.69 -6.46
N PRO A 80 -1.84 17.34 -7.65
CA PRO A 80 -2.73 16.99 -8.75
C PRO A 80 -2.62 15.54 -9.20
N SER A 81 -1.41 14.95 -9.21
CA SER A 81 -1.22 13.55 -9.58
C SER A 81 -1.86 12.60 -8.56
N SER A 82 -1.83 12.96 -7.28
CA SER A 82 -2.50 12.19 -6.22
C SER A 82 -4.03 12.33 -6.29
N GLN A 83 -4.54 13.52 -6.63
CA GLN A 83 -5.97 13.74 -6.89
C GLN A 83 -6.47 12.87 -8.05
N LEU A 84 -5.73 12.86 -9.17
CA LEU A 84 -6.09 12.02 -10.31
C LEU A 84 -6.04 10.53 -9.95
N ARG A 85 -5.02 10.09 -9.19
CA ARG A 85 -4.89 8.71 -8.73
C ARG A 85 -6.04 8.29 -7.80
N GLU A 86 -6.48 9.16 -6.91
CA GLU A 86 -7.64 8.92 -6.04
C GLU A 86 -8.91 8.71 -6.88
N GLN A 87 -9.17 9.59 -7.84
CA GLN A 87 -10.32 9.48 -8.75
C GLN A 87 -10.21 8.24 -9.64
N LEU A 88 -9.01 7.92 -10.11
CA LEU A 88 -8.78 6.74 -10.94
C LEU A 88 -9.06 5.45 -10.16
N ASN A 89 -8.62 5.34 -8.91
CA ASN A 89 -8.94 4.19 -8.05
C ASN A 89 -10.45 4.09 -7.79
N ALA A 90 -11.11 5.21 -7.49
CA ALA A 90 -12.55 5.25 -7.30
C ALA A 90 -13.35 4.83 -8.54
N ALA A 91 -12.79 5.09 -9.73
CA ALA A 91 -13.37 4.66 -11.00
C ALA A 91 -13.00 3.23 -11.39
N LEU A 92 -11.80 2.77 -11.04
CA LEU A 92 -11.29 1.44 -11.38
C LEU A 92 -12.13 0.33 -10.72
N TYR A 93 -12.35 0.46 -9.41
CA TYR A 93 -13.16 -0.48 -8.64
C TYR A 93 -14.62 -0.03 -8.59
N LEU A 94 -15.52 -0.87 -9.07
CA LEU A 94 -16.97 -0.60 -9.02
C LEU A 94 -17.55 -0.78 -7.61
N ASN A 95 -17.09 -1.81 -6.92
CA ASN A 95 -17.68 -2.23 -5.65
C ASN A 95 -16.64 -2.56 -4.58
N TYR A 96 -15.44 -3.01 -4.95
CA TYR A 96 -14.44 -3.44 -4.00
C TYR A 96 -13.93 -2.27 -3.14
N PRO A 97 -13.69 -2.46 -1.82
CA PRO A 97 -13.30 -1.38 -0.90
C PRO A 97 -12.04 -0.60 -1.27
N TYR A 98 -11.14 -1.15 -2.10
CA TYR A 98 -9.94 -0.45 -2.58
C TYR A 98 -10.22 0.79 -3.43
N ARG A 99 -11.47 1.00 -3.82
CA ARG A 99 -11.92 2.27 -4.41
C ARG A 99 -11.82 3.46 -3.46
N ARG A 100 -11.77 3.22 -2.15
CA ARG A 100 -11.69 4.28 -1.12
C ARG A 100 -10.22 4.61 -0.85
N PRO A 101 -9.86 5.88 -0.68
CA PRO A 101 -8.50 6.23 -0.31
C PRO A 101 -8.16 5.69 1.08
N VAL A 102 -6.93 5.21 1.28
CA VAL A 102 -6.46 4.71 2.59
C VAL A 102 -6.60 5.76 3.69
N ILE A 103 -6.27 7.02 3.38
CA ILE A 103 -6.41 8.14 4.33
C ILE A 103 -7.88 8.51 4.61
N GLY A 104 -8.82 8.04 3.79
CA GLY A 104 -10.25 8.38 3.88
C GLY A 104 -10.63 9.62 3.06
N TRP A 105 -11.93 9.80 2.84
CA TRP A 105 -12.49 11.00 2.24
C TRP A 105 -12.52 12.15 3.24
N GLU A 106 -12.25 13.37 2.81
CA GLU A 106 -12.21 14.56 3.69
C GLU A 106 -13.46 14.72 4.56
N HIS A 107 -14.65 14.55 3.95
CA HIS A 107 -15.91 14.68 4.69
C HIS A 107 -16.12 13.59 5.75
N GLU A 108 -15.61 12.39 5.51
CA GLU A 108 -15.67 11.29 6.49
C GLU A 108 -14.68 11.50 7.63
N ILE A 109 -13.47 11.97 7.33
CA ILE A 109 -12.49 12.34 8.37
C ILE A 109 -13.08 13.42 9.29
N LYS A 110 -13.69 14.47 8.70
CA LYS A 110 -14.37 15.53 9.47
C LYS A 110 -15.49 15.03 10.37
N ALA A 111 -16.16 13.95 9.99
CA ALA A 111 -17.24 13.34 10.73
C ALA A 111 -16.79 12.38 11.84
N LEU A 112 -15.50 12.01 11.89
CA LEU A 112 -14.98 11.11 12.92
C LEU A 112 -15.07 11.76 14.31
N ASP A 113 -15.61 11.01 15.25
CA ASP A 113 -15.68 11.34 16.67
C ASP A 113 -15.10 10.22 17.54
N VAL A 114 -15.14 10.42 18.84
CA VAL A 114 -14.59 9.45 19.81
C VAL A 114 -15.33 8.11 19.78
N ASP A 115 -16.63 8.12 19.53
CA ASP A 115 -17.43 6.89 19.54
C ASP A 115 -17.13 6.02 18.32
N HIS A 116 -16.96 6.63 17.15
CA HIS A 116 -16.51 5.94 15.95
C HIS A 116 -15.14 5.27 16.17
N ILE A 117 -14.18 6.00 16.74
CA ILE A 117 -12.82 5.50 16.97
C ILE A 117 -12.84 4.37 18.01
N LEU A 118 -13.51 4.55 19.13
CA LEU A 118 -13.56 3.55 20.19
C LEU A 118 -14.32 2.28 19.76
N SER A 119 -15.40 2.41 18.98
CA SER A 119 -16.11 1.24 18.45
C SER A 119 -15.27 0.46 17.47
N PHE A 120 -14.53 1.12 16.57
CA PHE A 120 -13.57 0.48 15.69
C PHE A 120 -12.45 -0.22 16.47
N TYR A 121 -11.85 0.48 17.42
CA TYR A 121 -10.79 -0.08 18.27
C TYR A 121 -11.24 -1.35 19.00
N LYS A 122 -12.36 -1.28 19.73
CA LYS A 122 -12.91 -2.42 20.47
C LYS A 122 -13.25 -3.62 19.57
N ARG A 123 -13.61 -3.37 18.32
CA ARG A 123 -13.95 -4.43 17.36
C ARG A 123 -12.72 -5.09 16.77
N HIS A 124 -11.69 -4.31 16.44
CA HIS A 124 -10.59 -4.78 15.58
C HIS A 124 -9.25 -4.96 16.28
N TYR A 125 -9.02 -4.28 17.41
CA TYR A 125 -7.75 -4.38 18.15
C TYR A 125 -7.85 -5.46 19.23
N ALA A 126 -7.53 -6.69 18.82
CA ALA A 126 -7.56 -7.85 19.70
C ALA A 126 -6.50 -8.89 19.25
N PRO A 127 -5.99 -9.74 20.15
CA PRO A 127 -4.94 -10.73 19.81
C PRO A 127 -5.33 -11.67 18.67
N ASN A 128 -6.61 -12.04 18.58
CA ASN A 128 -7.11 -12.89 17.49
C ASN A 128 -7.23 -12.18 16.12
N ASN A 129 -6.92 -10.90 16.05
CA ASN A 129 -6.84 -10.08 14.85
C ASN A 129 -5.48 -9.39 14.71
N ALA A 130 -4.46 -9.87 15.39
CA ALA A 130 -3.12 -9.29 15.36
C ALA A 130 -2.07 -10.37 15.08
N VAL A 131 -0.96 -9.94 14.50
CA VAL A 131 0.25 -10.75 14.32
C VAL A 131 1.40 -9.99 14.99
N LEU A 132 2.09 -10.64 15.91
CA LEU A 132 3.34 -10.14 16.49
C LEU A 132 4.51 -10.65 15.66
N ILE A 133 5.28 -9.73 15.12
CA ILE A 133 6.51 -10.02 14.37
C ILE A 133 7.68 -9.43 15.16
N VAL A 134 8.69 -10.24 15.43
CA VAL A 134 9.93 -9.80 16.08
C VAL A 134 11.10 -10.31 15.25
N GLU A 135 11.92 -9.38 14.77
CA GLU A 135 13.08 -9.66 13.94
C GLU A 135 14.33 -9.06 14.57
N GLY A 136 15.45 -9.77 14.52
CA GLY A 136 16.75 -9.32 15.03
C GLY A 136 17.49 -10.38 15.83
N ASP A 137 18.43 -9.94 16.67
CA ASP A 137 19.23 -10.81 17.52
C ASP A 137 18.40 -11.32 18.73
N VAL A 138 17.44 -12.17 18.45
CA VAL A 138 16.57 -12.78 19.47
C VAL A 138 16.28 -14.24 19.09
N THR A 139 16.33 -15.10 20.10
CA THR A 139 15.98 -16.52 19.93
C THR A 139 14.52 -16.77 20.34
N MET A 140 13.95 -17.85 19.82
CA MET A 140 12.59 -18.26 20.23
C MET A 140 12.50 -18.58 21.73
N ALA A 141 13.59 -19.07 22.33
CA ALA A 141 13.66 -19.35 23.76
C ALA A 141 13.60 -18.07 24.62
N GLU A 142 14.13 -16.95 24.11
CA GLU A 142 14.04 -15.63 24.76
C GLU A 142 12.69 -14.97 24.49
N LEU A 143 12.20 -15.06 23.26
CA LEU A 143 10.99 -14.35 22.83
C LEU A 143 9.69 -14.95 23.39
N LYS A 144 9.56 -16.29 23.35
CA LYS A 144 8.31 -16.97 23.71
C LYS A 144 7.84 -16.64 25.13
N PRO A 145 8.68 -16.68 26.19
CA PRO A 145 8.26 -16.29 27.52
C PRO A 145 7.77 -14.84 27.63
N LEU A 146 8.39 -13.90 26.89
CA LEU A 146 7.97 -12.50 26.86
C LEU A 146 6.62 -12.34 26.16
N ALA A 147 6.42 -13.03 25.03
CA ALA A 147 5.16 -13.01 24.33
C ALA A 147 4.01 -13.59 25.17
N GLU A 148 4.24 -14.73 25.83
CA GLU A 148 3.27 -15.32 26.74
C GLU A 148 2.97 -14.40 27.94
N LYS A 149 3.98 -13.75 28.51
CA LYS A 149 3.85 -12.84 29.65
C LYS A 149 3.01 -11.61 29.33
N TYR A 150 3.20 -10.98 28.17
CA TYR A 150 2.59 -9.69 27.85
C TYR A 150 1.36 -9.81 26.96
N TYR A 151 1.36 -10.70 25.97
CA TYR A 151 0.27 -10.87 25.03
C TYR A 151 -0.60 -12.09 25.32
N GLY A 152 -0.01 -13.16 25.86
CA GLY A 152 -0.74 -14.40 26.17
C GLY A 152 -1.84 -14.26 27.24
N ILE A 153 -1.76 -13.22 28.06
CA ILE A 153 -2.76 -12.91 29.10
C ILE A 153 -3.93 -12.05 28.57
N ILE A 154 -3.80 -11.49 27.35
CA ILE A 154 -4.84 -10.63 26.77
C ILE A 154 -5.99 -11.51 26.30
N PRO A 155 -7.22 -11.26 26.74
CA PRO A 155 -8.35 -12.07 26.34
C PRO A 155 -8.64 -11.94 24.83
N ARG A 156 -9.11 -13.03 24.23
CA ARG A 156 -9.58 -13.04 22.86
C ARG A 156 -10.71 -12.00 22.68
N GLY A 157 -10.63 -11.22 21.63
CA GLY A 157 -11.69 -10.26 21.25
C GLY A 157 -12.82 -10.93 20.45
N PRO A 158 -13.76 -10.12 19.95
CA PRO A 158 -14.86 -10.59 19.11
C PRO A 158 -14.35 -11.35 17.88
N GLU A 159 -15.12 -12.31 17.41
CA GLU A 159 -14.86 -12.95 16.12
C GLU A 159 -15.06 -11.94 14.99
N ILE A 160 -14.07 -11.85 14.09
CA ILE A 160 -14.13 -10.95 12.95
C ILE A 160 -14.46 -11.74 11.71
N VAL A 161 -15.72 -11.68 11.31
CA VAL A 161 -16.16 -12.24 10.03
C VAL A 161 -15.76 -11.24 8.92
N ARG A 162 -14.87 -11.68 8.03
CA ARG A 162 -14.45 -10.89 6.87
C ARG A 162 -15.24 -11.30 5.64
N GLU A 163 -16.40 -10.69 5.46
CA GLU A 163 -17.12 -10.79 4.20
C GLU A 163 -16.48 -9.89 3.17
N ARG A 164 -15.81 -10.49 2.18
CA ARG A 164 -15.18 -9.72 1.11
C ARG A 164 -16.18 -9.44 0.01
N THR A 165 -16.33 -8.16 -0.29
CA THR A 165 -17.17 -7.71 -1.41
C THR A 165 -16.60 -8.22 -2.73
N ILE A 166 -17.45 -8.73 -3.60
CA ILE A 166 -17.05 -9.18 -4.93
C ILE A 166 -16.98 -7.96 -5.87
N GLU A 167 -15.89 -7.84 -6.60
CA GLU A 167 -15.75 -6.85 -7.67
C GLU A 167 -16.43 -7.40 -8.94
N PRO A 168 -17.45 -6.73 -9.48
CA PRO A 168 -18.08 -7.15 -10.72
C PRO A 168 -17.17 -6.84 -11.92
N PRO A 169 -17.27 -7.61 -13.03
CA PRO A 169 -16.46 -7.36 -14.21
C PRO A 169 -16.76 -5.97 -14.82
N ALA A 170 -15.71 -5.26 -15.17
CA ALA A 170 -15.84 -4.02 -15.93
C ALA A 170 -16.37 -4.29 -17.35
N ARG A 171 -17.37 -3.54 -17.79
CA ARG A 171 -18.00 -3.70 -19.12
C ARG A 171 -17.74 -2.51 -20.05
N ALA A 172 -17.04 -1.50 -19.58
CA ALA A 172 -16.73 -0.30 -20.33
C ALA A 172 -15.39 0.28 -19.90
N ASP A 173 -14.67 0.87 -20.85
CA ASP A 173 -13.48 1.66 -20.58
C ASP A 173 -13.88 2.95 -19.86
N ARG A 174 -12.98 3.43 -19.00
CA ARG A 174 -13.11 4.70 -18.29
C ARG A 174 -11.86 5.52 -18.55
N ARG A 175 -12.06 6.75 -18.97
CA ARG A 175 -10.96 7.70 -19.19
C ARG A 175 -11.15 8.90 -18.28
N LEU A 176 -10.11 9.21 -17.50
CA LEU A 176 -10.07 10.40 -16.66
C LEU A 176 -8.93 11.31 -17.13
N ILE A 177 -9.21 12.59 -17.22
CA ILE A 177 -8.23 13.60 -17.57
C ILE A 177 -8.30 14.68 -16.50
N LEU A 178 -7.16 15.05 -15.95
CA LEU A 178 -7.01 16.16 -15.02
C LEU A 178 -5.99 17.14 -15.61
N GLU A 179 -6.47 18.32 -15.97
CA GLU A 179 -5.63 19.45 -16.34
C GLU A 179 -5.46 20.38 -15.14
N HIS A 180 -4.23 20.72 -14.82
CA HIS A 180 -3.93 21.56 -13.66
C HIS A 180 -2.67 22.38 -13.90
N GLU A 181 -2.70 23.68 -13.57
CA GLU A 181 -1.60 24.63 -13.80
C GLU A 181 -0.26 24.23 -13.18
N ARG A 182 -0.28 23.49 -12.06
CA ARG A 182 0.91 22.97 -11.38
C ARG A 182 1.50 21.72 -12.02
N VAL A 183 0.85 21.14 -13.02
CA VAL A 183 1.38 19.97 -13.73
C VAL A 183 2.20 20.46 -14.92
N THR A 184 3.52 20.52 -14.73
CA THR A 184 4.45 20.95 -15.78
C THR A 184 4.89 19.80 -16.69
N GLN A 185 4.77 18.55 -16.21
CA GLN A 185 5.11 17.34 -16.95
C GLN A 185 3.87 16.46 -17.03
N PRO A 186 3.26 16.28 -18.20
CA PRO A 186 2.11 15.39 -18.34
C PRO A 186 2.52 13.93 -18.13
N GLY A 187 1.58 13.14 -17.61
CA GLY A 187 1.75 11.70 -17.40
C GLY A 187 0.54 10.92 -17.92
N TRP A 188 0.78 9.73 -18.37
CA TRP A 188 -0.26 8.80 -18.81
C TRP A 188 -0.16 7.50 -18.03
N SER A 189 -1.30 6.89 -17.71
CA SER A 189 -1.36 5.53 -17.17
C SER A 189 -2.61 4.79 -17.63
N ARG A 190 -2.50 3.48 -17.80
CA ARG A 190 -3.62 2.57 -18.06
C ARG A 190 -3.57 1.42 -17.06
N ARG A 191 -4.71 1.08 -16.49
CA ARG A 191 -4.81 0.10 -15.41
C ARG A 191 -5.87 -0.93 -15.70
N TYR A 192 -5.60 -2.17 -15.33
CA TYR A 192 -6.48 -3.32 -15.42
C TYR A 192 -6.58 -3.99 -14.07
N LEU A 193 -7.79 -4.41 -13.68
CA LEU A 193 -7.93 -5.31 -12.54
C LEU A 193 -7.31 -6.68 -12.90
N ALA A 194 -6.56 -7.21 -11.96
CA ALA A 194 -5.83 -8.45 -12.11
C ALA A 194 -6.03 -9.34 -10.89
N PRO A 195 -5.84 -10.66 -11.00
CA PRO A 195 -5.79 -11.53 -9.84
C PRO A 195 -4.61 -11.16 -8.93
N SER A 196 -4.68 -11.57 -7.67
CA SER A 196 -3.57 -11.52 -6.72
C SER A 196 -3.24 -12.93 -6.23
N TYR A 197 -2.33 -13.08 -5.28
CA TYR A 197 -2.11 -14.37 -4.60
C TYR A 197 -3.34 -14.86 -3.81
N HIS A 198 -4.29 -13.98 -3.52
CA HIS A 198 -5.43 -14.24 -2.64
C HIS A 198 -6.79 -14.02 -3.30
N TYR A 199 -6.83 -13.49 -4.52
CA TYR A 199 -8.07 -13.12 -5.20
C TYR A 199 -8.05 -13.52 -6.69
N GLY A 200 -9.21 -14.03 -7.17
CA GLY A 200 -9.39 -14.40 -8.57
C GLY A 200 -8.59 -15.63 -8.97
N ASP A 201 -8.10 -15.64 -10.19
CA ASP A 201 -7.32 -16.74 -10.77
C ASP A 201 -5.85 -16.70 -10.30
N THR A 202 -5.64 -17.04 -9.03
CA THR A 202 -4.37 -16.86 -8.29
C THR A 202 -3.17 -17.54 -8.97
N GLN A 203 -3.39 -18.61 -9.76
CA GLN A 203 -2.34 -19.30 -10.53
C GLN A 203 -1.60 -18.37 -11.50
N HIS A 204 -2.23 -17.29 -11.95
CA HIS A 204 -1.63 -16.32 -12.88
C HIS A 204 -0.79 -15.25 -12.18
N ALA A 205 -0.89 -15.10 -10.88
CA ALA A 205 -0.21 -14.03 -10.16
C ALA A 205 1.32 -14.04 -10.36
N TYR A 206 1.95 -15.21 -10.25
CA TYR A 206 3.40 -15.33 -10.49
C TYR A 206 3.81 -15.00 -11.93
N ALA A 207 3.02 -15.44 -12.90
CA ALA A 207 3.28 -15.14 -14.30
C ALA A 207 3.12 -13.64 -14.59
N LEU A 208 2.13 -12.99 -14.00
CA LEU A 208 1.90 -11.55 -14.14
C LEU A 208 3.02 -10.73 -13.51
N GLN A 209 3.62 -11.16 -12.39
CA GLN A 209 4.80 -10.50 -11.82
C GLN A 209 5.99 -10.56 -12.79
N VAL A 210 6.28 -11.73 -13.34
CA VAL A 210 7.36 -11.87 -14.32
C VAL A 210 7.06 -11.06 -15.57
N LEU A 211 5.81 -11.05 -16.02
CA LEU A 211 5.38 -10.28 -17.19
C LEU A 211 5.54 -8.78 -16.99
N SER A 212 5.16 -8.25 -15.81
CA SER A 212 5.33 -6.83 -15.50
C SER A 212 6.81 -6.42 -15.52
N GLU A 213 7.70 -7.29 -15.03
CA GLU A 213 9.14 -7.09 -15.05
C GLU A 213 9.70 -7.10 -16.49
N ILE A 214 9.22 -7.97 -17.37
CA ILE A 214 9.62 -8.03 -18.78
C ILE A 214 9.16 -6.77 -19.52
N ILE A 215 7.91 -6.38 -19.34
CA ILE A 215 7.31 -5.25 -20.07
C ILE A 215 7.87 -3.92 -19.56
N GLY A 216 7.98 -3.74 -18.22
CA GLY A 216 8.24 -2.43 -17.66
C GLY A 216 9.13 -2.36 -16.42
N GLY A 217 9.78 -3.45 -16.01
CA GLY A 217 10.63 -3.55 -14.83
C GLY A 217 12.04 -2.96 -15.00
N GLY A 218 12.17 -1.72 -15.44
CA GLY A 218 13.45 -1.01 -15.49
C GLY A 218 14.10 -0.92 -16.86
N PRO A 219 15.40 -0.55 -16.93
CA PRO A 219 16.08 -0.16 -18.19
C PRO A 219 16.14 -1.25 -19.27
N SER A 220 16.10 -2.50 -18.87
CA SER A 220 16.15 -3.64 -19.80
C SER A 220 14.78 -4.10 -20.31
N SER A 221 13.69 -3.50 -19.82
CA SER A 221 12.33 -3.85 -20.19
C SER A 221 11.96 -3.38 -21.60
N ARG A 222 10.92 -4.00 -22.19
CA ARG A 222 10.49 -3.69 -23.56
C ARG A 222 10.07 -2.22 -23.71
N LEU A 223 9.20 -1.72 -22.84
CA LEU A 223 8.72 -0.34 -22.89
C LEU A 223 9.85 0.67 -22.75
N HIS A 224 10.80 0.43 -21.83
CA HIS A 224 11.92 1.36 -21.67
C HIS A 224 12.82 1.35 -22.90
N LYS A 225 13.24 0.19 -23.38
CA LYS A 225 14.10 0.09 -24.58
C LYS A 225 13.45 0.76 -25.77
N LYS A 226 12.19 0.43 -26.06
CA LYS A 226 11.51 0.93 -27.24
C LYS A 226 11.21 2.41 -27.15
N LEU A 227 10.56 2.87 -26.09
CA LEU A 227 9.98 4.23 -26.03
C LEU A 227 10.96 5.28 -25.48
N VAL A 228 11.88 4.88 -24.60
CA VAL A 228 12.86 5.81 -24.00
C VAL A 228 14.15 5.84 -24.79
N VAL A 229 14.65 4.67 -25.24
CA VAL A 229 15.95 4.56 -25.92
C VAL A 229 15.78 4.66 -27.42
N ASP A 230 15.07 3.74 -28.06
CA ASP A 230 15.03 3.60 -29.53
C ASP A 230 14.21 4.73 -30.18
N ASP A 231 12.95 4.84 -29.87
CA ASP A 231 12.05 5.86 -30.44
C ASP A 231 12.27 7.24 -29.79
N ALA A 232 12.81 7.25 -28.58
CA ALA A 232 13.14 8.46 -27.82
C ALA A 232 11.95 9.46 -27.67
N ILE A 233 10.71 8.93 -27.56
CA ILE A 233 9.47 9.71 -27.39
C ILE A 233 9.02 9.83 -25.94
N ALA A 234 9.55 9.02 -25.03
CA ALA A 234 9.25 9.05 -23.61
C ALA A 234 10.46 9.46 -22.77
N LEU A 235 10.21 10.11 -21.63
CA LEU A 235 11.19 10.29 -20.57
C LEU A 235 11.24 9.06 -19.66
N SER A 236 10.08 8.43 -19.46
CA SER A 236 9.94 7.18 -18.73
C SER A 236 8.77 6.39 -19.30
N ALA A 237 8.90 5.07 -19.28
CA ALA A 237 7.80 4.15 -19.58
C ALA A 237 8.02 2.86 -18.82
N GLY A 238 6.94 2.24 -18.32
CA GLY A 238 7.05 1.01 -17.55
C GLY A 238 5.69 0.35 -17.28
N ALA A 239 5.76 -0.77 -16.57
CA ALA A 239 4.62 -1.51 -16.07
C ALA A 239 4.80 -1.79 -14.59
N PHE A 240 3.70 -2.04 -13.90
CA PHE A 240 3.70 -2.46 -12.50
C PHE A 240 2.58 -3.46 -12.25
N TYR A 241 2.82 -4.33 -11.29
CA TYR A 241 1.85 -5.28 -10.78
C TYR A 241 2.24 -5.67 -9.36
N ASP A 242 1.30 -5.60 -8.43
CA ASP A 242 1.48 -6.06 -7.06
C ASP A 242 0.60 -7.29 -6.82
N ALA A 243 1.23 -8.42 -6.52
CA ALA A 243 0.52 -9.68 -6.30
C ALA A 243 0.06 -9.87 -4.85
N ASP A 244 0.57 -9.07 -3.91
CA ASP A 244 0.38 -9.27 -2.46
C ASP A 244 -0.96 -8.75 -1.93
N ASP A 245 -1.71 -8.01 -2.75
CA ASP A 245 -3.05 -7.57 -2.39
C ASP A 245 -3.93 -8.74 -1.95
N ILE A 246 -4.70 -8.57 -0.89
CA ILE A 246 -5.68 -9.58 -0.45
C ILE A 246 -6.93 -9.56 -1.36
N GLY A 247 -7.23 -8.42 -1.94
CA GLY A 247 -8.29 -8.22 -2.94
C GLY A 247 -7.79 -8.30 -4.37
N PRO A 248 -8.61 -7.83 -5.33
CA PRO A 248 -8.20 -7.71 -6.72
C PRO A 248 -7.06 -6.72 -6.84
N SER A 249 -5.97 -7.16 -7.46
CA SER A 249 -4.79 -6.34 -7.73
C SER A 249 -4.94 -5.53 -9.03
N VAL A 250 -3.92 -4.76 -9.34
CA VAL A 250 -3.84 -3.89 -10.52
C VAL A 250 -2.60 -4.22 -11.34
N PHE A 251 -2.80 -4.57 -12.60
CA PHE A 251 -1.74 -4.54 -13.60
C PHE A 251 -1.81 -3.21 -14.35
N GLY A 252 -0.73 -2.44 -14.35
CA GLY A 252 -0.74 -1.10 -14.93
C GLY A 252 0.47 -0.79 -15.80
N PHE A 253 0.25 0.14 -16.74
CA PHE A 253 1.26 0.76 -17.58
C PHE A 253 1.31 2.25 -17.28
N TYR A 254 2.48 2.84 -17.39
CA TYR A 254 2.67 4.28 -17.28
C TYR A 254 3.70 4.78 -18.29
N ALA A 255 3.55 6.01 -18.69
CA ALA A 255 4.53 6.70 -19.53
C ALA A 255 4.48 8.21 -19.32
N THR A 256 5.64 8.85 -19.48
CA THR A 256 5.82 10.30 -19.43
C THR A 256 6.39 10.74 -20.78
N PRO A 257 5.71 11.58 -21.57
CA PRO A 257 6.20 12.00 -22.88
C PRO A 257 7.43 12.92 -22.76
N LYS A 258 8.29 12.90 -23.76
CA LYS A 258 9.27 13.99 -23.93
C LYS A 258 8.56 15.30 -24.30
N PRO A 259 9.15 16.46 -23.98
CA PRO A 259 8.62 17.75 -24.41
C PRO A 259 8.31 17.78 -25.92
N GLY A 260 7.12 18.21 -26.27
CA GLY A 260 6.65 18.30 -27.66
C GLY A 260 6.07 16.99 -28.24
N VAL A 261 6.11 15.90 -27.49
CA VAL A 261 5.45 14.64 -27.91
C VAL A 261 3.99 14.67 -27.50
N ASP A 262 3.12 14.40 -28.46
CA ASP A 262 1.67 14.29 -28.25
C ASP A 262 1.32 13.07 -27.40
N MET A 263 0.43 13.25 -26.42
CA MET A 263 0.01 12.18 -25.49
C MET A 263 -0.70 11.02 -26.19
N ALA A 264 -1.50 11.31 -27.23
CA ALA A 264 -2.19 10.25 -27.98
C ALA A 264 -1.17 9.39 -28.76
N LYS A 265 -0.12 10.01 -29.30
CA LYS A 265 0.98 9.28 -29.94
C LYS A 265 1.70 8.38 -28.96
N LEU A 266 1.97 8.88 -27.74
CA LEU A 266 2.62 8.07 -26.69
C LEU A 266 1.73 6.90 -26.25
N GLU A 267 0.43 7.14 -26.03
CA GLU A 267 -0.54 6.11 -25.68
C GLU A 267 -0.57 4.98 -26.72
N VAL A 268 -0.65 5.34 -28.01
CA VAL A 268 -0.64 4.37 -29.11
C VAL A 268 0.66 3.57 -29.12
N ALA A 269 1.80 4.21 -28.91
CA ALA A 269 3.08 3.53 -28.90
C ALA A 269 3.23 2.55 -27.71
N VAL A 270 2.78 2.93 -26.50
CA VAL A 270 2.75 2.02 -25.37
C VAL A 270 1.87 0.80 -25.66
N MET A 271 0.64 1.04 -26.16
CA MET A 271 -0.29 -0.05 -26.42
C MET A 271 0.17 -0.95 -27.57
N HIS A 272 0.88 -0.41 -28.57
CA HIS A 272 1.46 -1.21 -29.63
C HIS A 272 2.48 -2.24 -29.09
N GLU A 273 3.32 -1.84 -28.15
CA GLU A 273 4.27 -2.76 -27.50
C GLU A 273 3.55 -3.82 -26.64
N VAL A 274 2.51 -3.43 -25.92
CA VAL A 274 1.67 -4.35 -25.14
C VAL A 274 0.96 -5.36 -26.07
N ASP A 275 0.38 -4.90 -27.17
CA ASP A 275 -0.27 -5.76 -28.17
C ASP A 275 0.75 -6.70 -28.85
N GLY A 276 2.00 -6.25 -29.00
CA GLY A 276 3.10 -7.09 -29.48
C GLY A 276 3.35 -8.26 -28.53
N VAL A 277 3.36 -8.01 -27.22
CA VAL A 277 3.50 -9.08 -26.21
C VAL A 277 2.33 -10.07 -26.27
N LEU A 278 1.12 -9.58 -26.41
CA LEU A 278 -0.09 -10.42 -26.49
C LEU A 278 -0.11 -11.29 -27.75
N ARG A 279 0.41 -10.78 -28.86
CA ARG A 279 0.46 -11.49 -30.14
C ARG A 279 1.59 -12.48 -30.23
N ASP A 280 2.82 -12.05 -29.85
CA ASP A 280 4.06 -12.75 -30.15
C ASP A 280 4.62 -13.50 -28.91
N GLY A 281 4.07 -13.21 -27.73
CA GLY A 281 4.50 -13.75 -26.45
C GLY A 281 5.82 -13.14 -25.94
N VAL A 282 6.46 -13.88 -25.04
CA VAL A 282 7.76 -13.56 -24.45
C VAL A 282 8.74 -14.70 -24.69
N THR A 283 10.03 -14.38 -24.74
CA THR A 283 11.08 -15.40 -24.96
C THR A 283 11.58 -16.00 -23.64
N ASP A 284 12.14 -17.21 -23.68
CA ASP A 284 12.76 -17.85 -22.50
C ASP A 284 13.90 -17.01 -21.92
N GLN A 285 14.61 -16.25 -22.76
CA GLN A 285 15.68 -15.35 -22.32
C GLN A 285 15.10 -14.16 -21.52
N GLU A 286 13.98 -13.59 -21.93
CA GLU A 286 13.30 -12.52 -21.18
C GLU A 286 12.78 -13.02 -19.84
N VAL A 287 12.17 -14.21 -19.82
CA VAL A 287 11.64 -14.83 -18.60
C VAL A 287 12.78 -15.10 -17.60
N SER A 288 13.86 -15.77 -18.05
CA SER A 288 15.00 -16.06 -17.17
C SER A 288 15.70 -14.78 -16.68
N GLY A 289 15.84 -13.79 -17.56
CA GLY A 289 16.38 -12.48 -17.20
C GLY A 289 15.53 -11.74 -16.15
N ALA A 290 14.21 -11.73 -16.31
CA ALA A 290 13.28 -11.12 -15.36
C ALA A 290 13.34 -11.82 -13.99
N ILE A 291 13.27 -13.14 -13.95
CA ILE A 291 13.36 -13.92 -12.72
C ILE A 291 14.69 -13.64 -11.98
N ASN A 292 15.80 -13.55 -12.70
CA ASN A 292 17.09 -13.25 -12.10
C ASN A 292 17.13 -11.84 -11.49
N ARG A 293 16.57 -10.82 -12.17
CA ARG A 293 16.49 -9.47 -11.61
C ARG A 293 15.62 -9.42 -10.36
N MET A 294 14.45 -10.07 -10.40
CA MET A 294 13.55 -10.14 -9.24
C MET A 294 14.23 -10.83 -8.04
N ARG A 295 14.94 -11.93 -8.27
CA ARG A 295 15.71 -12.60 -7.20
C ARG A 295 16.81 -11.73 -6.62
N ASN A 296 17.55 -11.01 -7.47
CA ASN A 296 18.60 -10.11 -7.00
C ASN A 296 18.06 -8.89 -6.24
N ALA A 297 16.85 -8.46 -6.54
CA ALA A 297 16.20 -7.36 -5.81
C ALA A 297 15.63 -7.80 -4.45
N ALA A 298 15.45 -9.10 -4.23
CA ALA A 298 14.94 -9.66 -2.97
C ALA A 298 16.04 -10.00 -1.94
N VAL A 299 17.32 -9.83 -2.29
CA VAL A 299 18.51 -10.00 -1.44
C VAL A 299 19.04 -8.65 -1.01
#